data_2ac688f1f0cae3926aef1a7d77a4d98d
#
_entry.id   2ac688f1f0cae3926aef1a7d77a4d98d
#
_cell.length_a   1.000
_cell.length_b   1.000
_cell.length_c   1.000
_cell.angle_alpha   90.00
_cell.angle_beta   90.00
_cell.angle_gamma   90.00
#
_symmetry.space_group_name_H-M   'P 1'
#
loop_
_entity.id
_entity.type
_entity.pdbx_description
1 polymer ?
#
loop_
_entity_poly.entity_id
_entity_poly.type
_entity_poly.pdbx_seq_one_letter_code
_entity_poly.pdbx_strand_id
1 'polypeptide(L)'
;MRRAIDLAVTADIPDGPNPRVGCVLLASDGTVIGEGRHLGAGTAHAEVQALQQAGAAARGATAIVTLEPCNHTGRTGPCSEALIAAGVERVVFAQSDPHALAAGGAARLRDAGIDVEGGVLESQAEHINIAWTHAVTTGKPFVTWKVASTLDGRVAAADGTSRWITGEASRAEVHRWRRQCDAIAVGTGTVAIDDPHLTARDNTGQLADIQPLPRPSLRSGTSSSGPCP
;
A
#
# COMPACT_ATOMS: atom_id res chain seq x y z
N MET A 1 6.80 13.47 9.41
CA MET A 1 5.86 12.35 9.15
C MET A 1 4.94 12.60 7.97
N ARG A 2 4.17 13.71 7.83
CA ARG A 2 3.29 13.92 6.66
C ARG A 2 4.01 13.73 5.32
N ARG A 3 5.20 14.30 5.16
CA ARG A 3 6.00 14.12 3.93
C ARG A 3 6.37 12.65 3.66
N ALA A 4 6.67 11.86 4.69
CA ALA A 4 6.91 10.43 4.53
C ALA A 4 5.64 9.69 4.09
N ILE A 5 4.46 10.08 4.63
CA ILE A 5 3.15 9.59 4.21
C ILE A 5 2.88 9.93 2.73
N ASP A 6 3.12 11.18 2.32
CA ASP A 6 2.95 11.60 0.93
C ASP A 6 3.85 10.80 -0.02
N LEU A 7 5.11 10.52 0.36
CA LEU A 7 6.00 9.64 -0.41
C LEU A 7 5.45 8.22 -0.55
N ALA A 8 4.89 7.66 0.53
CA ALA A 8 4.34 6.30 0.51
C ALA A 8 3.15 6.15 -0.46
N VAL A 9 2.32 7.19 -0.64
CA VAL A 9 1.13 7.15 -1.51
C VAL A 9 1.40 7.55 -2.96
N THR A 10 2.54 8.18 -3.26
CA THR A 10 2.85 8.68 -4.62
C THR A 10 3.18 7.60 -5.63
N ALA A 11 3.29 6.35 -5.26
CA ALA A 11 3.68 5.32 -6.19
C ALA A 11 2.45 4.66 -6.82
N ASP A 12 2.46 4.48 -8.14
CA ASP A 12 1.59 3.55 -8.85
C ASP A 12 2.05 2.11 -8.56
N ILE A 13 2.05 1.73 -7.28
CA ILE A 13 2.37 0.38 -6.82
C ILE A 13 1.10 -0.28 -6.30
N PRO A 14 0.93 -1.59 -6.51
CA PRO A 14 -0.15 -2.37 -5.91
C PRO A 14 -0.13 -2.28 -4.38
N ASP A 15 -1.30 -2.47 -3.76
CA ASP A 15 -1.44 -2.49 -2.29
C ASP A 15 -0.87 -3.76 -1.62
N GLY A 16 -0.24 -4.63 -2.37
CA GLY A 16 0.36 -5.88 -1.92
C GLY A 16 1.42 -6.41 -2.89
N PRO A 17 2.13 -7.47 -2.52
CA PRO A 17 2.18 -8.12 -1.19
C PRO A 17 2.99 -7.37 -0.14
N ASN A 18 3.65 -6.27 -0.48
CA ASN A 18 4.49 -5.47 0.42
C ASN A 18 3.77 -4.20 0.86
N PRO A 19 4.05 -3.68 2.08
CA PRO A 19 3.48 -2.43 2.54
C PRO A 19 4.02 -1.24 1.75
N ARG A 20 3.23 -0.18 1.67
CA ARG A 20 3.67 1.13 1.20
C ARG A 20 4.42 1.83 2.33
N VAL A 21 5.66 2.14 2.09
CA VAL A 21 6.52 2.80 3.09
C VAL A 21 7.19 4.02 2.48
N GLY A 22 7.20 5.11 3.24
CA GLY A 22 7.95 6.32 2.94
C GLY A 22 8.92 6.63 4.08
N CYS A 23 10.08 7.15 3.73
CA CYS A 23 11.12 7.55 4.67
C CYS A 23 11.67 8.93 4.30
N VAL A 24 11.89 9.75 5.33
CA VAL A 24 12.54 11.07 5.22
C VAL A 24 13.65 11.13 6.26
N LEU A 25 14.86 11.49 5.83
CA LEU A 25 15.98 11.77 6.72
C LEU A 25 16.15 13.27 6.90
N LEU A 26 16.24 13.69 8.15
CA LEU A 26 16.48 15.09 8.53
C LEU A 26 17.86 15.22 9.18
N ALA A 27 18.61 16.21 8.76
CA ALA A 27 19.79 16.66 9.50
C ALA A 27 19.38 17.28 10.85
N SER A 28 20.34 17.54 11.72
CA SER A 28 20.11 18.13 13.06
C SER A 28 19.46 19.53 13.02
N ASP A 29 19.62 20.26 11.91
CA ASP A 29 18.99 21.56 11.67
C ASP A 29 17.55 21.45 11.08
N GLY A 30 17.04 20.22 10.88
CA GLY A 30 15.74 19.96 10.29
C GLY A 30 15.72 19.95 8.75
N THR A 31 16.85 20.14 8.10
CA THR A 31 16.95 20.08 6.63
C THR A 31 16.73 18.63 6.15
N VAL A 32 15.94 18.45 5.08
CA VAL A 32 15.77 17.13 4.43
C VAL A 32 17.04 16.79 3.66
N ILE A 33 17.69 15.68 4.02
CA ILE A 33 18.94 15.19 3.42
C ILE A 33 18.75 13.91 2.61
N GLY A 34 17.61 13.24 2.76
CA GLY A 34 17.30 12.04 2.00
C GLY A 34 15.83 11.68 2.08
N GLU A 35 15.34 11.11 0.99
CA GLU A 35 13.96 10.63 0.87
C GLU A 35 13.93 9.29 0.16
N GLY A 36 13.01 8.44 0.58
CA GLY A 36 12.83 7.15 -0.03
C GLY A 36 11.38 6.68 0.05
N ARG A 37 11.02 5.81 -0.87
CA ARG A 37 9.72 5.13 -0.88
C ARG A 37 9.90 3.70 -1.38
N HIS A 38 9.16 2.77 -0.81
CA HIS A 38 9.20 1.39 -1.29
C HIS A 38 8.44 1.27 -2.62
N LEU A 39 9.06 0.67 -3.62
CA LEU A 39 8.51 0.53 -4.97
C LEU A 39 8.01 -0.90 -5.28
N GLY A 40 7.80 -1.71 -4.25
CA GLY A 40 7.31 -3.07 -4.37
C GLY A 40 8.38 -4.15 -4.21
N ALA A 41 7.96 -5.39 -4.28
CA ALA A 41 8.80 -6.55 -4.00
C ALA A 41 10.07 -6.61 -4.87
N GLY A 42 11.22 -6.81 -4.23
CA GLY A 42 12.52 -6.88 -4.90
C GLY A 42 13.23 -5.54 -5.08
N THR A 43 12.61 -4.42 -4.70
CA THR A 43 13.25 -3.10 -4.67
C THR A 43 13.80 -2.77 -3.29
N ALA A 44 14.68 -1.78 -3.21
CA ALA A 44 15.20 -1.28 -1.95
C ALA A 44 14.05 -0.73 -1.07
N HIS A 45 14.13 -0.93 0.24
CA HIS A 45 13.21 -0.33 1.19
C HIS A 45 13.37 1.19 1.24
N ALA A 46 12.35 1.90 1.72
CA ALA A 46 12.33 3.36 1.77
C ALA A 46 13.51 3.93 2.56
N GLU A 47 13.85 3.32 3.70
CA GLU A 47 14.97 3.71 4.54
C GLU A 47 16.31 3.59 3.79
N VAL A 48 16.52 2.49 3.06
CA VAL A 48 17.73 2.26 2.29
C VAL A 48 17.88 3.30 1.18
N GLN A 49 16.80 3.64 0.47
CA GLN A 49 16.82 4.69 -0.56
C GLN A 49 17.15 6.06 0.05
N ALA A 50 16.51 6.41 1.18
CA ALA A 50 16.78 7.67 1.87
C ALA A 50 18.23 7.75 2.36
N LEU A 51 18.78 6.63 2.90
CA LEU A 51 20.18 6.54 3.33
C LEU A 51 21.14 6.68 2.15
N GLN A 52 20.86 6.06 1.01
CA GLN A 52 21.66 6.19 -0.21
C GLN A 52 21.72 7.64 -0.70
N GLN A 53 20.60 8.35 -0.63
CA GLN A 53 20.54 9.77 -1.01
C GLN A 53 21.31 10.66 -0.03
N ALA A 54 21.18 10.41 1.28
CA ALA A 54 21.85 11.18 2.32
C ALA A 54 23.37 10.93 2.37
N GLY A 55 23.80 9.72 2.03
CA GLY A 55 25.21 9.33 2.12
C GLY A 55 25.79 9.57 3.52
N ALA A 56 26.96 10.19 3.60
CA ALA A 56 27.64 10.47 4.88
C ALA A 56 26.87 11.45 5.80
N ALA A 57 25.94 12.24 5.26
CA ALA A 57 25.12 13.17 6.04
C ALA A 57 24.07 12.46 6.91
N ALA A 58 23.85 11.16 6.70
CA ALA A 58 22.94 10.36 7.55
C ALA A 58 23.44 10.21 9.01
N ARG A 59 24.73 10.40 9.27
CA ARG A 59 25.27 10.34 10.63
C ARG A 59 24.72 11.48 11.48
N GLY A 60 24.15 11.14 12.64
CA GLY A 60 23.50 12.08 13.56
C GLY A 60 22.14 12.57 13.09
N ALA A 61 21.60 12.00 11.99
CA ALA A 61 20.32 12.39 11.43
C ALA A 61 19.14 11.78 12.20
N THR A 62 17.94 12.34 11.95
CA THR A 62 16.66 11.76 12.35
C THR A 62 16.00 11.08 11.16
N ALA A 63 15.68 9.78 11.27
CA ALA A 63 14.88 9.06 10.29
C ALA A 63 13.39 9.09 10.66
N ILE A 64 12.55 9.51 9.73
CA ILE A 64 11.09 9.54 9.87
C ILE A 64 10.49 8.55 8.88
N VAL A 65 9.85 7.49 9.38
CA VAL A 65 9.38 6.35 8.58
C VAL A 65 7.89 6.09 8.84
N THR A 66 7.14 5.76 7.83
CA THR A 66 5.69 5.49 7.99
C THR A 66 5.38 4.15 8.64
N LEU A 67 6.34 3.21 8.65
CA LEU A 67 6.22 1.89 9.26
C LEU A 67 7.47 1.63 10.11
N GLU A 68 7.34 0.89 11.21
CA GLU A 68 8.48 0.45 12.02
C GLU A 68 9.56 -0.19 11.14
N PRO A 69 10.83 0.24 11.20
CA PRO A 69 11.90 -0.35 10.41
C PRO A 69 12.04 -1.85 10.65
N CYS A 70 12.06 -2.63 9.59
CA CYS A 70 12.09 -4.08 9.69
C CYS A 70 13.37 -4.60 10.37
N ASN A 71 13.25 -5.77 11.07
CA ASN A 71 14.36 -6.43 11.77
C ASN A 71 14.57 -7.88 11.29
N HIS A 72 14.24 -8.19 10.06
CA HIS A 72 14.46 -9.51 9.47
C HIS A 72 15.35 -9.44 8.24
N THR A 73 16.07 -10.51 7.98
CA THR A 73 16.84 -10.66 6.73
C THR A 73 15.93 -11.38 5.71
N GLY A 74 15.47 -10.62 4.72
CA GLY A 74 14.73 -11.12 3.59
C GLY A 74 15.61 -11.13 2.32
N ARG A 75 15.10 -10.54 1.23
CA ARG A 75 15.89 -10.29 0.00
C ARG A 75 16.91 -9.18 0.20
N THR A 76 16.66 -8.29 1.13
CA THR A 76 17.56 -7.22 1.61
C THR A 76 17.84 -7.42 3.10
N GLY A 77 18.92 -6.83 3.61
CA GLY A 77 19.19 -6.83 5.04
C GLY A 77 18.17 -5.99 5.82
N PRO A 78 18.13 -6.13 7.17
CA PRO A 78 17.21 -5.38 8.02
C PRO A 78 17.43 -3.87 7.92
N CYS A 79 16.35 -3.09 7.84
CA CYS A 79 16.45 -1.62 7.84
C CYS A 79 16.95 -1.08 9.17
N SER A 80 16.64 -1.76 10.29
CA SER A 80 17.23 -1.44 11.61
C SER A 80 18.75 -1.45 11.58
N GLU A 81 19.37 -2.47 11.01
CA GLU A 81 20.82 -2.56 10.88
C GLU A 81 21.41 -1.50 9.93
N ALA A 82 20.70 -1.20 8.84
CA ALA A 82 21.13 -0.15 7.91
C ALA A 82 21.15 1.24 8.57
N LEU A 83 20.13 1.55 9.37
CA LEU A 83 20.05 2.81 10.13
C LEU A 83 21.14 2.89 11.21
N ILE A 84 21.40 1.78 11.93
CA ILE A 84 22.48 1.69 12.92
C ILE A 84 23.84 1.92 12.23
N ALA A 85 24.11 1.21 11.14
CA ALA A 85 25.39 1.31 10.42
C ALA A 85 25.62 2.72 9.85
N ALA A 86 24.57 3.41 9.43
CA ALA A 86 24.64 4.80 8.97
C ALA A 86 24.89 5.80 10.10
N GLY A 87 24.73 5.40 11.38
CA GLY A 87 24.91 6.26 12.53
C GLY A 87 23.78 7.26 12.72
N VAL A 88 22.55 6.88 12.37
CA VAL A 88 21.34 7.67 12.66
C VAL A 88 21.17 7.78 14.18
N GLU A 89 20.83 8.96 14.70
CA GLU A 89 20.72 9.22 16.13
C GLU A 89 19.29 9.04 16.66
N ARG A 90 18.31 9.32 15.83
CA ARG A 90 16.88 9.22 16.19
C ARG A 90 16.06 8.59 15.08
N VAL A 91 15.08 7.77 15.46
CA VAL A 91 14.08 7.19 14.56
C VAL A 91 12.68 7.50 15.07
N VAL A 92 11.86 8.08 14.20
CA VAL A 92 10.44 8.35 14.47
C VAL A 92 9.63 7.54 13.47
N PHE A 93 8.79 6.63 13.95
CA PHE A 93 7.91 5.86 13.05
C PHE A 93 6.43 6.06 13.37
N ALA A 94 5.57 5.81 12.37
CA ALA A 94 4.13 5.96 12.54
C ALA A 94 3.49 4.65 13.02
N GLN A 95 3.36 3.67 12.14
CA GLN A 95 2.69 2.39 12.42
C GLN A 95 3.73 1.38 12.93
N SER A 96 3.38 0.65 14.00
CA SER A 96 4.15 -0.54 14.40
C SER A 96 3.98 -1.65 13.36
N ASP A 97 5.03 -2.45 13.12
CA ASP A 97 4.95 -3.52 12.12
C ASP A 97 4.08 -4.68 12.65
N PRO A 98 2.89 -4.93 12.06
CA PRO A 98 2.01 -6.02 12.48
C PRO A 98 2.50 -7.39 12.04
N HIS A 99 3.51 -7.47 11.18
CA HIS A 99 4.05 -8.72 10.66
C HIS A 99 5.08 -9.31 11.63
N ALA A 100 4.71 -10.35 12.37
CA ALA A 100 5.50 -10.92 13.45
C ALA A 100 6.96 -11.27 13.09
N LEU A 101 7.24 -11.61 11.82
CA LEU A 101 8.60 -11.91 11.35
C LEU A 101 9.45 -10.65 11.09
N ALA A 102 8.82 -9.51 10.82
CA ALA A 102 9.50 -8.25 10.48
C ALA A 102 9.60 -7.30 11.67
N ALA A 103 8.72 -7.43 12.65
CA ALA A 103 8.66 -6.61 13.85
C ALA A 103 9.95 -6.69 14.70
N GLY A 104 10.09 -5.74 15.64
CA GLY A 104 11.18 -5.70 16.59
C GLY A 104 12.34 -4.76 16.20
N GLY A 105 12.18 -4.02 15.12
CA GLY A 105 13.18 -3.03 14.71
C GLY A 105 13.31 -1.90 15.70
N ALA A 106 12.21 -1.45 16.31
CA ALA A 106 12.24 -0.43 17.35
C ALA A 106 13.04 -0.86 18.59
N ALA A 107 12.87 -2.11 19.03
CA ALA A 107 13.66 -2.67 20.14
C ALA A 107 15.14 -2.75 19.77
N ARG A 108 15.45 -3.29 18.58
CA ARG A 108 16.83 -3.40 18.08
C ARG A 108 17.54 -2.04 17.96
N LEU A 109 16.84 -1.01 17.51
CA LEU A 109 17.36 0.35 17.42
C LEU A 109 17.65 0.94 18.81
N ARG A 110 16.74 0.76 19.78
CA ARG A 110 16.95 1.19 21.18
C ARG A 110 18.13 0.48 21.84
N ASP A 111 18.28 -0.83 21.62
CA ASP A 111 19.41 -1.61 22.12
C ASP A 111 20.75 -1.12 21.56
N ALA A 112 20.74 -0.51 20.37
CA ALA A 112 21.89 0.14 19.77
C ALA A 112 22.12 1.59 20.24
N GLY A 113 21.30 2.10 21.16
CA GLY A 113 21.42 3.45 21.72
C GLY A 113 20.74 4.55 20.90
N ILE A 114 19.91 4.20 19.91
CA ILE A 114 19.18 5.17 19.10
C ILE A 114 17.90 5.59 19.83
N ASP A 115 17.57 6.91 19.84
CA ASP A 115 16.30 7.42 20.34
C ASP A 115 15.17 7.01 19.41
N VAL A 116 14.15 6.29 19.93
CA VAL A 116 13.05 5.75 19.11
C VAL A 116 11.71 6.14 19.66
N GLU A 117 10.93 6.87 18.82
CA GLU A 117 9.56 7.27 19.07
C GLU A 117 8.63 6.62 18.03
N GLY A 118 7.55 5.97 18.50
CA GLY A 118 6.52 5.36 17.65
C GLY A 118 5.15 6.02 17.82
N GLY A 119 4.23 5.74 16.87
CA GLY A 119 2.83 6.19 16.95
C GLY A 119 2.56 7.58 16.38
N VAL A 120 3.53 8.23 15.76
CA VAL A 120 3.37 9.58 15.21
C VAL A 120 2.56 9.54 13.90
N LEU A 121 1.31 10.02 13.94
CA LEU A 121 0.33 9.94 12.85
C LEU A 121 -0.01 8.48 12.46
N GLU A 122 -0.03 7.59 13.44
CA GLU A 122 -0.25 6.15 13.27
C GLU A 122 -1.49 5.84 12.42
N SER A 123 -2.66 6.40 12.77
CA SER A 123 -3.90 6.15 12.03
C SER A 123 -3.84 6.55 10.55
N GLN A 124 -3.05 7.59 10.20
CA GLN A 124 -2.87 7.99 8.82
C GLN A 124 -1.98 6.99 8.06
N ALA A 125 -0.93 6.48 8.69
CA ALA A 125 -0.06 5.46 8.13
C ALA A 125 -0.78 4.10 8.00
N GLU A 126 -1.56 3.69 8.99
CA GLU A 126 -2.40 2.49 8.94
C GLU A 126 -3.39 2.54 7.78
N HIS A 127 -3.98 3.72 7.52
CA HIS A 127 -4.92 3.88 6.40
C HIS A 127 -4.27 3.62 5.04
N ILE A 128 -2.99 3.99 4.86
CA ILE A 128 -2.24 3.70 3.62
C ILE A 128 -2.07 2.20 3.41
N ASN A 129 -1.89 1.45 4.50
CA ASN A 129 -1.58 0.02 4.50
C ASN A 129 -2.75 -0.85 4.95
N ILE A 130 -4.00 -0.34 4.93
CA ILE A 130 -5.16 -1.05 5.52
C ILE A 130 -5.35 -2.45 4.94
N ALA A 131 -5.20 -2.61 3.63
CA ALA A 131 -5.35 -3.90 2.95
C ALA A 131 -4.22 -4.87 3.33
N TRP A 132 -2.98 -4.39 3.33
CA TRP A 132 -1.82 -5.18 3.73
C TRP A 132 -1.88 -5.56 5.21
N THR A 133 -2.15 -4.60 6.10
CA THR A 133 -2.29 -4.84 7.54
C THR A 133 -3.36 -5.90 7.83
N HIS A 134 -4.53 -5.79 7.16
CA HIS A 134 -5.59 -6.80 7.29
C HIS A 134 -5.12 -8.18 6.84
N ALA A 135 -4.44 -8.27 5.70
CA ALA A 135 -3.98 -9.54 5.16
C ALA A 135 -2.94 -10.22 6.07
N VAL A 136 -1.95 -9.48 6.59
CA VAL A 136 -0.90 -10.05 7.44
C VAL A 136 -1.39 -10.41 8.84
N THR A 137 -2.39 -9.70 9.37
CA THR A 137 -2.93 -9.98 10.71
C THR A 137 -4.00 -11.06 10.72
N THR A 138 -4.76 -11.20 9.63
CA THR A 138 -5.90 -12.14 9.59
C THR A 138 -5.68 -13.35 8.70
N GLY A 139 -4.69 -13.29 7.78
CA GLY A 139 -4.51 -14.31 6.72
C GLY A 139 -5.62 -14.30 5.66
N LYS A 140 -6.45 -13.25 5.62
CA LYS A 140 -7.60 -13.13 4.70
C LYS A 140 -7.44 -11.95 3.77
N PRO A 141 -8.01 -12.00 2.55
CA PRO A 141 -7.99 -10.85 1.66
C PRO A 141 -8.82 -9.70 2.25
N PHE A 142 -8.35 -8.48 2.05
CA PHE A 142 -9.13 -7.28 2.30
C PHE A 142 -10.12 -7.05 1.16
N VAL A 143 -11.40 -6.91 1.47
CA VAL A 143 -12.46 -6.79 0.47
C VAL A 143 -13.02 -5.37 0.46
N THR A 144 -12.89 -4.69 -0.67
CA THR A 144 -13.52 -3.40 -0.93
C THR A 144 -14.77 -3.60 -1.78
N TRP A 145 -15.94 -3.24 -1.24
CA TRP A 145 -17.19 -3.28 -1.99
C TRP A 145 -17.48 -1.93 -2.65
N LYS A 146 -17.50 -1.91 -3.99
CA LYS A 146 -17.85 -0.74 -4.78
C LYS A 146 -19.27 -0.87 -5.34
N VAL A 147 -20.11 0.11 -5.07
CA VAL A 147 -21.44 0.25 -5.67
C VAL A 147 -21.59 1.62 -6.33
N ALA A 148 -22.29 1.68 -7.46
CA ALA A 148 -22.78 2.92 -8.05
C ALA A 148 -24.29 3.01 -7.82
N SER A 149 -24.76 4.03 -7.12
CA SER A 149 -26.18 4.23 -6.86
C SER A 149 -26.55 5.70 -6.96
N THR A 150 -27.83 5.94 -7.18
CA THR A 150 -28.46 7.25 -7.02
C THR A 150 -28.56 7.61 -5.53
N LEU A 151 -28.93 8.86 -5.21
CA LEU A 151 -29.10 9.29 -3.81
C LEU A 151 -30.22 8.54 -3.07
N ASP A 152 -31.23 8.07 -3.81
CA ASP A 152 -32.32 7.21 -3.29
C ASP A 152 -31.97 5.71 -3.33
N GLY A 153 -30.70 5.37 -3.57
CA GLY A 153 -30.18 3.99 -3.45
C GLY A 153 -30.52 3.08 -4.64
N ARG A 154 -30.90 3.63 -5.79
CA ARG A 154 -31.19 2.85 -7.00
C ARG A 154 -29.92 2.59 -7.81
N VAL A 155 -29.81 1.41 -8.39
CA VAL A 155 -28.69 0.98 -9.26
C VAL A 155 -29.07 0.99 -10.75
N ALA A 156 -30.34 1.20 -11.06
CA ALA A 156 -30.89 1.35 -12.41
C ALA A 156 -32.20 2.15 -12.38
N ALA A 157 -32.57 2.75 -13.48
CA ALA A 157 -33.90 3.36 -13.69
C ALA A 157 -34.99 2.29 -13.85
N ALA A 158 -36.27 2.71 -13.86
CA ALA A 158 -37.42 1.79 -13.98
C ALA A 158 -37.44 1.02 -15.31
N ASP A 159 -36.84 1.58 -16.35
CA ASP A 159 -36.67 0.95 -17.67
C ASP A 159 -35.43 0.04 -17.78
N GLY A 160 -34.68 -0.12 -16.69
CA GLY A 160 -33.46 -0.92 -16.64
C GLY A 160 -32.20 -0.19 -17.10
N THR A 161 -32.27 1.06 -17.51
CA THR A 161 -31.07 1.83 -17.87
C THR A 161 -30.22 2.15 -16.63
N SER A 162 -28.91 1.94 -16.72
CA SER A 162 -27.95 2.14 -15.60
C SER A 162 -26.74 3.01 -15.97
N ARG A 163 -26.67 3.50 -17.21
CA ARG A 163 -25.52 4.26 -17.72
C ARG A 163 -25.93 5.71 -18.03
N TRP A 164 -25.36 6.74 -17.38
CA TRP A 164 -24.34 6.65 -16.32
C TRP A 164 -24.94 7.24 -15.04
N ILE A 165 -24.86 6.51 -13.92
CA ILE A 165 -25.30 6.97 -12.60
C ILE A 165 -24.26 7.90 -11.99
N THR A 166 -22.96 7.60 -12.22
CA THR A 166 -21.81 8.37 -11.66
C THR A 166 -21.12 9.20 -12.74
N GLY A 167 -20.60 10.35 -12.33
CA GLY A 167 -19.85 11.24 -13.22
C GLY A 167 -18.48 10.67 -13.63
N GLU A 168 -17.83 11.34 -14.58
CA GLU A 168 -16.55 10.93 -15.15
C GLU A 168 -15.43 10.84 -14.10
N ALA A 169 -15.34 11.84 -13.20
CA ALA A 169 -14.35 11.86 -12.11
C ALA A 169 -14.48 10.62 -11.20
N SER A 170 -15.72 10.23 -10.85
CA SER A 170 -15.95 9.03 -10.05
C SER A 170 -15.55 7.74 -10.78
N ARG A 171 -15.75 7.69 -12.11
CA ARG A 171 -15.31 6.53 -12.91
C ARG A 171 -13.80 6.47 -13.02
N ALA A 172 -13.11 7.60 -13.15
CA ALA A 172 -11.65 7.68 -13.12
C ALA A 172 -11.10 7.16 -11.79
N GLU A 173 -11.71 7.56 -10.66
CA GLU A 173 -11.35 7.07 -9.33
C GLU A 173 -11.53 5.55 -9.20
N VAL A 174 -12.59 4.98 -9.75
CA VAL A 174 -12.78 3.51 -9.79
C VAL A 174 -11.65 2.83 -10.57
N HIS A 175 -11.18 3.41 -11.66
CA HIS A 175 -10.02 2.86 -12.38
C HIS A 175 -8.73 2.96 -11.57
N ARG A 176 -8.55 4.01 -10.77
CA ARG A 176 -7.44 4.13 -9.83
C ARG A 176 -7.47 2.99 -8.80
N TRP A 177 -8.62 2.73 -8.17
CA TRP A 177 -8.79 1.60 -7.23
C TRP A 177 -8.52 0.25 -7.88
N ARG A 178 -8.99 0.04 -9.13
CA ARG A 178 -8.73 -1.21 -9.86
C ARG A 178 -7.23 -1.49 -10.06
N ARG A 179 -6.42 -0.47 -10.26
CA ARG A 179 -4.94 -0.62 -10.35
C ARG A 179 -4.30 -1.08 -9.04
N GLN A 180 -4.95 -0.81 -7.92
CA GLN A 180 -4.49 -1.15 -6.58
C GLN A 180 -4.94 -2.54 -6.11
N CYS A 181 -5.97 -3.10 -6.74
CA CYS A 181 -6.51 -4.41 -6.37
C CYS A 181 -5.77 -5.55 -7.07
N ASP A 182 -5.52 -6.66 -6.36
CA ASP A 182 -5.02 -7.90 -6.95
C ASP A 182 -6.07 -8.58 -7.83
N ALA A 183 -7.36 -8.49 -7.44
CA ALA A 183 -8.46 -9.09 -8.17
C ALA A 183 -9.74 -8.25 -8.10
N ILE A 184 -10.55 -8.33 -9.15
CA ILE A 184 -11.91 -7.76 -9.20
C ILE A 184 -12.91 -8.91 -9.34
N ALA A 185 -13.86 -8.98 -8.42
CA ALA A 185 -14.97 -9.91 -8.47
C ALA A 185 -16.29 -9.19 -8.77
N VAL A 186 -17.13 -9.78 -9.62
CA VAL A 186 -18.47 -9.30 -9.93
C VAL A 186 -19.49 -10.44 -9.89
N GLY A 187 -20.73 -10.11 -9.59
CA GLY A 187 -21.82 -11.08 -9.61
C GLY A 187 -22.11 -11.61 -11.01
N THR A 188 -22.65 -12.83 -11.12
CA THR A 188 -23.03 -13.46 -12.39
C THR A 188 -24.06 -12.64 -13.17
N GLY A 189 -24.97 -11.95 -12.48
CA GLY A 189 -25.94 -11.04 -13.11
C GLY A 189 -25.24 -9.87 -13.82
N THR A 190 -24.20 -9.29 -13.20
CA THR A 190 -23.39 -8.23 -13.84
C THR A 190 -22.66 -8.76 -15.08
N VAL A 191 -22.12 -9.98 -15.00
CA VAL A 191 -21.48 -10.60 -16.17
C VAL A 191 -22.48 -10.77 -17.33
N ALA A 192 -23.67 -11.30 -17.03
CA ALA A 192 -24.67 -11.60 -18.04
C ALA A 192 -25.29 -10.35 -18.71
N ILE A 193 -25.42 -9.25 -17.94
CA ILE A 193 -26.08 -8.02 -18.42
C ILE A 193 -25.08 -7.05 -19.03
N ASP A 194 -23.93 -6.86 -18.38
CA ASP A 194 -23.00 -5.78 -18.71
C ASP A 194 -21.80 -6.23 -19.56
N ASP A 195 -21.52 -7.54 -19.63
CA ASP A 195 -20.32 -8.12 -20.25
C ASP A 195 -19.06 -7.30 -19.94
N PRO A 196 -18.71 -7.14 -18.65
CA PRO A 196 -17.73 -6.15 -18.25
C PRO A 196 -16.30 -6.64 -18.49
N HIS A 197 -15.46 -5.81 -19.10
CA HIS A 197 -14.04 -6.12 -19.27
C HIS A 197 -13.24 -6.17 -17.97
N LEU A 198 -13.73 -5.57 -16.87
CA LEU A 198 -13.08 -5.50 -15.53
C LEU A 198 -11.65 -4.96 -15.53
N THR A 199 -11.25 -4.27 -16.58
CA THR A 199 -9.91 -3.71 -16.74
C THR A 199 -9.70 -2.44 -15.92
N ALA A 200 -8.44 -2.19 -15.53
CA ALA A 200 -7.97 -0.89 -15.05
C ALA A 200 -7.54 -0.02 -16.25
N ARG A 201 -7.84 1.27 -16.20
CA ARG A 201 -7.44 2.25 -17.22
C ARG A 201 -6.72 3.41 -16.56
N ASP A 202 -5.85 4.06 -17.32
CA ASP A 202 -5.17 5.28 -16.93
C ASP A 202 -6.07 6.52 -17.13
N ASN A 203 -5.53 7.69 -16.85
CA ASN A 203 -6.26 8.97 -16.99
C ASN A 203 -6.55 9.35 -18.44
N THR A 204 -5.95 8.68 -19.41
CA THR A 204 -6.21 8.86 -20.86
C THR A 204 -7.25 7.88 -21.37
N GLY A 205 -7.72 6.94 -20.53
CA GLY A 205 -8.67 5.88 -20.88
C GLY A 205 -8.03 4.65 -21.52
N GLN A 206 -6.69 4.61 -21.64
CA GLN A 206 -5.96 3.44 -22.13
C GLN A 206 -5.80 2.39 -21.02
N LEU A 207 -5.51 1.14 -21.40
CA LEU A 207 -5.24 0.10 -20.41
C LEU A 207 -4.01 0.47 -19.58
N ALA A 208 -4.14 0.39 -18.27
CA ALA A 208 -3.03 0.57 -17.36
C ALA A 208 -2.06 -0.62 -17.45
N ASP A 209 -0.78 -0.40 -17.16
CA ASP A 209 0.24 -1.47 -17.19
C ASP A 209 -0.05 -2.57 -16.15
N ILE A 210 -0.61 -2.18 -15.00
CA ILE A 210 -1.01 -3.11 -13.94
C ILE A 210 -2.50 -3.40 -14.08
N GLN A 211 -2.84 -4.67 -14.26
CA GLN A 211 -4.20 -5.16 -14.40
C GLN A 211 -4.58 -6.11 -13.26
N PRO A 212 -5.75 -5.92 -12.62
CA PRO A 212 -6.27 -6.88 -11.65
C PRO A 212 -6.71 -8.17 -12.34
N LEU A 213 -6.67 -9.28 -11.59
CA LEU A 213 -7.23 -10.55 -12.07
C LEU A 213 -8.76 -10.48 -12.08
N PRO A 214 -9.44 -10.69 -13.24
CA PRO A 214 -10.90 -10.75 -13.26
C PRO A 214 -11.37 -12.07 -12.65
N ARG A 215 -12.33 -12.00 -11.70
CA ARG A 215 -12.94 -13.18 -11.06
C ARG A 215 -14.47 -13.05 -11.13
N PRO A 216 -15.16 -13.81 -11.98
CA PRO A 216 -16.62 -13.94 -11.86
C PRO A 216 -16.94 -14.62 -10.52
N SER A 217 -17.88 -14.07 -9.76
CA SER A 217 -18.37 -14.69 -8.54
C SER A 217 -19.26 -15.89 -8.93
N LEU A 218 -18.73 -17.09 -8.80
CA LEU A 218 -19.56 -18.29 -8.89
C LEU A 218 -20.43 -18.38 -7.63
N ARG A 219 -21.73 -18.49 -7.77
CA ARG A 219 -22.58 -18.94 -6.66
C ARG A 219 -22.07 -20.31 -6.23
N SER A 220 -21.91 -20.50 -4.92
CA SER A 220 -21.62 -21.80 -4.32
C SER A 220 -22.80 -22.76 -4.61
N GLY A 221 -22.64 -23.62 -5.59
CA GLY A 221 -23.68 -24.58 -5.95
C GLY A 221 -23.39 -25.29 -7.26
N THR A 222 -22.21 -25.84 -7.41
CA THR A 222 -21.85 -27.07 -8.13
C THR A 222 -20.33 -27.19 -8.11
N SER A 223 -19.84 -28.19 -7.40
CA SER A 223 -18.45 -28.64 -7.50
C SER A 223 -18.23 -29.23 -8.90
N SER A 224 -17.52 -28.51 -9.74
CA SER A 224 -16.85 -29.13 -10.89
C SER A 224 -15.34 -28.94 -10.71
N SER A 225 -14.72 -30.00 -10.21
CA SER A 225 -13.28 -30.21 -10.23
C SER A 225 -12.84 -30.40 -11.69
N GLY A 226 -12.32 -29.33 -12.28
CA GLY A 226 -11.59 -29.39 -13.53
C GLY A 226 -10.25 -28.65 -13.33
N PRO A 227 -9.10 -29.24 -13.77
CA PRO A 227 -7.82 -28.54 -13.65
C PRO A 227 -7.78 -27.35 -14.59
N CYS A 228 -7.33 -26.22 -14.06
CA CYS A 228 -6.98 -25.04 -14.84
C CYS A 228 -5.68 -25.32 -15.62
N PRO A 229 -5.58 -24.91 -16.87
CA PRO A 229 -4.33 -25.02 -17.64
C PRO A 229 -3.26 -24.03 -17.12
#